data_a2a796777542b7eee21142531b87554e
#
_entry.id   a2a796777542b7eee21142531b87554e
#
_cell.length_a   1.000
_cell.length_b   1.000
_cell.length_c   1.000
_cell.angle_alpha   90.00
_cell.angle_beta   90.00
_cell.angle_gamma   90.00
#
_symmetry.space_group_name_H-M   'P 1'
#
loop_
_entity.id
_entity.type
_entity.pdbx_description
1 polymer ?
#
loop_
_entity_poly.entity_id
_entity_poly.type
_entity_poly.pdbx_seq_one_letter_code
_entity_poly.pdbx_strand_id
1 'polypeptide(L)'
;MKKIVIIGAGIIGLSLALELLKRGYKKVLLLEKENEIAKHQSSRNSGVMHAGLYYKPGSLKSKLCRDGINLMKSYCDKNSIKWDECGKIVIAKNHLEKNRLDELFERGIKNKLKGIQQIQGKQISNIEPYVKAENAIYVPEESIVNYKEVANSFLNEIIAFGGTIKYFSKVKKIKNVNNKTEIHLENDELLYADVLISSSGIFSDKLAEMMGISIDKHKILPFRGEYYFLKDEFRYLVKGLVYPVPNPSFPFLGVHFTRMIDGKVEAGPNAVLALAREGYNWRTINVEELIESISYIGLRRFILKYPFITLGEISRSFSKTLFVESLKKLIPDVNEKMFYRGSSGIRAQLMNVEGNLIQDFDIKVKGNLISILNAPSPAATSSLAIAKYVAEYIDF
;
A
#
# COMPACT_ATOMS: atom_id res chain seq x y z
N MET A 1 -9.71 -25.08 21.93
CA MET A 1 -9.07 -23.81 21.44
C MET A 1 -9.12 -23.78 19.93
N LYS A 2 -9.70 -22.72 19.36
CA LYS A 2 -9.77 -22.53 17.90
C LYS A 2 -8.36 -22.50 17.28
N LYS A 3 -8.11 -23.27 16.21
CA LYS A 3 -6.92 -23.20 15.38
C LYS A 3 -7.15 -22.17 14.27
N ILE A 4 -6.39 -21.08 14.30
CA ILE A 4 -6.50 -19.99 13.33
C ILE A 4 -5.33 -20.10 12.35
N VAL A 5 -5.64 -20.12 11.07
CA VAL A 5 -4.64 -20.09 10.00
C VAL A 5 -4.77 -18.79 9.20
N ILE A 6 -3.66 -18.11 9.01
CA ILE A 6 -3.57 -16.86 8.24
C ILE A 6 -2.71 -17.11 7.01
N ILE A 7 -3.25 -16.86 5.81
CA ILE A 7 -2.52 -16.99 4.55
C ILE A 7 -1.90 -15.63 4.19
N GLY A 8 -0.58 -15.60 4.08
CA GLY A 8 0.23 -14.43 3.77
C GLY A 8 0.87 -13.79 5.00
N ALA A 9 2.21 -13.78 5.03
CA ALA A 9 3.02 -13.13 6.07
C ALA A 9 3.52 -11.73 5.62
N GLY A 10 2.67 -10.98 4.93
CA GLY A 10 2.82 -9.55 4.74
C GLY A 10 2.49 -8.79 6.03
N ILE A 11 2.66 -7.47 6.02
CA ILE A 11 2.49 -6.63 7.20
C ILE A 11 1.09 -6.75 7.84
N ILE A 12 0.04 -6.99 7.02
CA ILE A 12 -1.33 -7.18 7.52
C ILE A 12 -1.47 -8.55 8.20
N GLY A 13 -0.99 -9.63 7.58
CA GLY A 13 -1.07 -10.96 8.18
C GLY A 13 -0.27 -11.05 9.47
N LEU A 14 0.90 -10.44 9.50
CA LEU A 14 1.74 -10.37 10.72
C LEU A 14 1.06 -9.57 11.83
N SER A 15 0.55 -8.38 11.53
CA SER A 15 -0.15 -7.56 12.54
C SER A 15 -1.39 -8.27 13.09
N LEU A 16 -2.13 -9.00 12.23
CA LEU A 16 -3.30 -9.77 12.64
C LEU A 16 -2.92 -10.97 13.52
N ALA A 17 -1.89 -11.73 13.15
CA ALA A 17 -1.39 -12.82 13.98
C ALA A 17 -0.99 -12.31 15.36
N LEU A 18 -0.26 -11.20 15.42
CA LEU A 18 0.14 -10.57 16.68
C LEU A 18 -1.05 -10.13 17.52
N GLU A 19 -2.06 -9.48 16.91
CA GLU A 19 -3.28 -9.07 17.61
C GLU A 19 -4.02 -10.26 18.22
N LEU A 20 -4.19 -11.34 17.44
CA LEU A 20 -4.87 -12.54 17.92
C LEU A 20 -4.13 -13.21 19.07
N LEU A 21 -2.81 -13.30 19.00
CA LEU A 21 -1.99 -13.83 20.09
C LEU A 21 -2.10 -12.97 21.35
N LYS A 22 -2.11 -11.63 21.21
CA LYS A 22 -2.32 -10.69 22.32
C LYS A 22 -3.73 -10.82 22.94
N ARG A 23 -4.74 -11.19 22.16
CA ARG A 23 -6.09 -11.53 22.66
C ARG A 23 -6.19 -12.91 23.30
N GLY A 24 -5.09 -13.68 23.36
CA GLY A 24 -5.04 -14.96 24.07
C GLY A 24 -5.31 -16.19 23.20
N TYR A 25 -5.43 -16.06 21.88
CA TYR A 25 -5.48 -17.20 20.97
C TYR A 25 -4.12 -17.92 20.97
N LYS A 26 -4.09 -19.23 21.29
CA LYS A 26 -2.83 -19.99 21.43
C LYS A 26 -2.39 -20.73 20.18
N LYS A 27 -3.29 -20.96 19.21
CA LYS A 27 -3.02 -21.76 18.01
C LYS A 27 -3.16 -20.89 16.76
N VAL A 28 -2.18 -20.01 16.54
CA VAL A 28 -2.11 -19.11 15.38
C VAL A 28 -0.96 -19.55 14.48
N LEU A 29 -1.27 -19.90 13.23
CA LEU A 29 -0.32 -20.31 12.20
C LEU A 29 -0.38 -19.37 11.02
N LEU A 30 0.75 -18.82 10.63
CA LEU A 30 0.94 -18.08 9.37
C LEU A 30 1.46 -19.03 8.29
N LEU A 31 0.88 -18.94 7.08
CA LEU A 31 1.37 -19.63 5.89
C LEU A 31 1.95 -18.57 4.93
N GLU A 32 3.22 -18.71 4.57
CA GLU A 32 3.88 -17.84 3.61
C GLU A 32 4.43 -18.68 2.44
N LYS A 33 4.15 -18.25 1.21
CA LYS A 33 4.62 -18.95 0.01
C LYS A 33 6.11 -18.77 -0.24
N GLU A 34 6.67 -17.67 0.23
CA GLU A 34 8.06 -17.31 0.07
C GLU A 34 8.94 -17.92 1.17
N ASN A 35 10.24 -17.69 1.04
CA ASN A 35 11.25 -18.07 2.03
C ASN A 35 11.46 -17.03 3.14
N GLU A 36 10.79 -15.87 3.05
CA GLU A 36 10.88 -14.79 4.02
C GLU A 36 9.55 -14.03 4.13
N ILE A 37 9.35 -13.34 5.25
CA ILE A 37 8.19 -12.45 5.45
C ILE A 37 8.30 -11.17 4.64
N ALA A 38 7.18 -10.52 4.41
CA ALA A 38 7.08 -9.17 3.86
C ALA A 38 7.82 -8.95 2.52
N LYS A 39 8.08 -9.97 1.73
CA LYS A 39 8.91 -9.95 0.51
C LYS A 39 8.36 -9.06 -0.60
N HIS A 40 7.06 -8.84 -0.62
CA HIS A 40 6.35 -8.13 -1.68
C HIS A 40 5.97 -6.70 -1.29
N GLN A 41 4.70 -6.30 -1.40
CA GLN A 41 4.21 -4.93 -1.18
C GLN A 41 4.62 -4.35 0.18
N SER A 42 4.76 -5.18 1.21
CA SER A 42 5.07 -4.76 2.57
C SER A 42 6.47 -4.17 2.74
N SER A 43 7.44 -4.56 1.91
CA SER A 43 8.81 -4.01 1.90
C SER A 43 9.16 -3.23 0.62
N ARG A 44 8.26 -3.22 -0.38
CA ARG A 44 8.47 -2.54 -1.66
C ARG A 44 7.56 -1.32 -1.78
N ASN A 45 7.72 -0.40 -0.84
CA ASN A 45 6.96 0.85 -0.72
C ASN A 45 7.86 1.97 -0.21
N SER A 46 7.39 3.20 -0.27
CA SER A 46 8.16 4.40 0.09
C SER A 46 8.29 4.65 1.61
N GLY A 47 7.80 3.76 2.45
CA GLY A 47 7.91 3.87 3.90
C GLY A 47 7.09 4.98 4.57
N VAL A 48 6.10 5.55 3.90
CA VAL A 48 5.30 6.64 4.44
C VAL A 48 4.23 6.15 5.41
N MET A 49 4.18 6.71 6.61
CA MET A 49 3.05 6.64 7.53
C MET A 49 2.08 7.78 7.21
N HIS A 50 1.00 7.44 6.52
CA HIS A 50 0.03 8.44 6.04
C HIS A 50 -0.91 8.95 7.12
N ALA A 51 -1.14 10.26 7.15
CA ALA A 51 -2.09 10.90 8.06
C ALA A 51 -3.57 10.77 7.63
N GLY A 52 -3.83 10.52 6.33
CA GLY A 52 -5.20 10.31 5.83
C GLY A 52 -5.78 11.46 5.00
N LEU A 53 -4.95 12.37 4.48
CA LEU A 53 -5.36 13.56 3.74
C LEU A 53 -6.28 13.25 2.54
N TYR A 54 -5.94 12.23 1.77
CA TYR A 54 -6.59 11.94 0.48
C TYR A 54 -7.90 11.14 0.59
N TYR A 55 -8.21 10.57 1.77
CA TYR A 55 -9.28 9.57 1.88
C TYR A 55 -10.64 10.21 2.12
N LYS A 56 -11.68 9.57 1.57
CA LYS A 56 -13.06 10.04 1.74
C LYS A 56 -13.42 10.03 3.22
N PRO A 57 -13.85 11.16 3.80
CA PRO A 57 -14.27 11.20 5.19
C PRO A 57 -15.37 10.18 5.49
N GLY A 58 -15.23 9.47 6.62
CA GLY A 58 -16.16 8.43 7.04
C GLY A 58 -15.97 7.05 6.39
N SER A 59 -15.10 6.91 5.37
CA SER A 59 -14.74 5.60 4.80
C SER A 59 -13.98 4.75 5.82
N LEU A 60 -14.00 3.43 5.65
CA LEU A 60 -13.25 2.50 6.50
C LEU A 60 -11.74 2.83 6.44
N LYS A 61 -11.23 3.11 5.25
CA LYS A 61 -9.86 3.52 5.01
C LYS A 61 -9.46 4.79 5.76
N SER A 62 -10.33 5.81 5.79
CA SER A 62 -10.06 7.03 6.55
C SER A 62 -9.99 6.77 8.06
N LYS A 63 -10.95 6.01 8.60
CA LYS A 63 -11.00 5.65 10.03
C LYS A 63 -9.77 4.85 10.45
N LEU A 64 -9.52 3.73 9.75
CA LEU A 64 -8.41 2.84 10.11
C LEU A 64 -7.03 3.46 9.83
N CYS A 65 -6.93 4.46 8.93
CA CYS A 65 -5.70 5.22 8.75
C CYS A 65 -5.41 6.13 9.95
N ARG A 66 -6.43 6.86 10.44
CA ARG A 66 -6.28 7.75 11.60
C ARG A 66 -5.90 6.99 12.87
N ASP A 67 -6.55 5.85 13.10
CA ASP A 67 -6.21 5.00 14.25
C ASP A 67 -4.83 4.35 14.04
N GLY A 68 -4.57 3.89 12.81
CA GLY A 68 -3.36 3.18 12.43
C GLY A 68 -2.08 3.99 12.58
N ILE A 69 -2.07 5.29 12.20
CA ILE A 69 -0.87 6.11 12.33
C ILE A 69 -0.46 6.26 13.81
N ASN A 70 -1.42 6.49 14.71
CA ASN A 70 -1.13 6.60 16.14
C ASN A 70 -0.64 5.27 16.72
N LEU A 71 -1.30 4.15 16.36
CA LEU A 71 -0.90 2.82 16.80
C LEU A 71 0.49 2.46 16.28
N MET A 72 0.81 2.81 15.01
CA MET A 72 2.10 2.52 14.41
C MET A 72 3.24 3.32 15.04
N LYS A 73 3.05 4.64 15.29
CA LYS A 73 4.02 5.47 16.01
C LYS A 73 4.29 4.90 17.40
N SER A 74 3.24 4.64 18.18
CA SER A 74 3.36 4.05 19.52
C SER A 74 4.03 2.67 19.50
N TYR A 75 3.76 1.86 18.47
CA TYR A 75 4.42 0.56 18.29
C TYR A 75 5.92 0.72 18.01
N CYS A 76 6.28 1.65 17.12
CA CYS A 76 7.67 1.93 16.79
C CYS A 76 8.45 2.43 18.03
N ASP A 77 7.87 3.34 18.81
CA ASP A 77 8.49 3.85 20.05
C ASP A 77 8.73 2.72 21.04
N LYS A 78 7.70 1.89 21.28
CA LYS A 78 7.80 0.75 22.21
C LYS A 78 8.87 -0.27 21.82
N ASN A 79 9.07 -0.46 20.53
CA ASN A 79 10.00 -1.48 19.99
C ASN A 79 11.32 -0.89 19.46
N SER A 80 11.62 0.38 19.77
CA SER A 80 12.83 1.08 19.34
C SER A 80 13.06 1.06 17.83
N ILE A 81 11.97 1.08 17.04
CA ILE A 81 12.02 1.18 15.59
C ILE A 81 12.11 2.64 15.21
N LYS A 82 13.15 3.00 14.46
CA LYS A 82 13.35 4.37 14.01
C LYS A 82 12.22 4.82 13.08
N TRP A 83 11.62 5.94 13.37
CA TRP A 83 10.67 6.66 12.53
C TRP A 83 10.91 8.17 12.65
N ASP A 84 10.37 8.96 11.72
CA ASP A 84 10.58 10.39 11.72
C ASP A 84 9.34 11.12 11.18
N GLU A 85 8.89 12.14 11.92
CA GLU A 85 7.78 13.02 11.54
C GLU A 85 8.31 14.15 10.65
N CYS A 86 8.57 13.81 9.38
CA CYS A 86 9.20 14.73 8.43
C CYS A 86 8.23 15.71 7.77
N GLY A 87 6.92 15.48 7.95
CA GLY A 87 5.89 16.28 7.32
C GLY A 87 5.75 16.06 5.82
N LYS A 88 4.64 16.55 5.27
CA LYS A 88 4.33 16.53 3.83
C LYS A 88 3.85 17.88 3.37
N ILE A 89 4.33 18.33 2.21
CA ILE A 89 3.70 19.40 1.47
C ILE A 89 3.00 18.86 0.22
N VAL A 90 1.79 19.37 -0.03
CA VAL A 90 1.05 19.12 -1.27
C VAL A 90 0.90 20.44 -1.99
N ILE A 91 1.48 20.55 -3.17
CA ILE A 91 1.62 21.82 -3.88
C ILE A 91 0.63 21.99 -5.03
N ALA A 92 0.16 23.23 -5.22
CA ALA A 92 -0.62 23.68 -6.37
C ALA A 92 0.17 24.74 -7.15
N LYS A 93 0.13 24.64 -8.50
CA LYS A 93 0.90 25.48 -9.41
C LYS A 93 0.08 26.50 -10.20
N ASN A 94 -1.22 26.31 -10.22
CA ASN A 94 -2.13 27.16 -10.96
C ASN A 94 -3.49 27.24 -10.24
N HIS A 95 -4.34 28.11 -10.69
CA HIS A 95 -5.64 28.37 -10.06
C HIS A 95 -6.54 27.12 -10.00
N LEU A 96 -6.53 26.26 -11.03
CA LEU A 96 -7.31 25.03 -11.04
C LEU A 96 -6.81 24.04 -9.96
N GLU A 97 -5.49 23.89 -9.83
CA GLU A 97 -4.89 23.07 -8.79
C GLU A 97 -5.11 23.65 -7.40
N LYS A 98 -5.16 25.00 -7.27
CA LYS A 98 -5.48 25.66 -5.99
C LYS A 98 -6.89 25.31 -5.51
N ASN A 99 -7.89 25.36 -6.38
CA ASN A 99 -9.26 24.97 -6.00
C ASN A 99 -9.32 23.52 -5.48
N ARG A 100 -8.63 22.60 -6.15
CA ARG A 100 -8.51 21.20 -5.70
C ARG A 100 -7.75 21.08 -4.37
N LEU A 101 -6.77 21.95 -4.15
CA LEU A 101 -6.03 22.01 -2.91
C LEU A 101 -6.93 22.43 -1.75
N ASP A 102 -7.79 23.43 -1.98
CA ASP A 102 -8.75 23.91 -0.98
C ASP A 102 -9.75 22.80 -0.61
N GLU A 103 -10.30 22.07 -1.59
CA GLU A 103 -11.14 20.90 -1.34
C GLU A 103 -10.41 19.81 -0.54
N LEU A 104 -9.12 19.61 -0.83
CA LEU A 104 -8.29 18.64 -0.14
C LEU A 104 -8.00 19.06 1.30
N PHE A 105 -7.81 20.36 1.54
CA PHE A 105 -7.65 20.91 2.88
C PHE A 105 -8.90 20.66 3.74
N GLU A 106 -10.08 20.99 3.21
CA GLU A 106 -11.36 20.72 3.89
C GLU A 106 -11.54 19.23 4.20
N ARG A 107 -11.09 18.36 3.29
CA ARG A 107 -11.07 16.90 3.51
C ARG A 107 -10.15 16.53 4.66
N GLY A 108 -8.97 17.14 4.74
CA GLY A 108 -8.02 16.96 5.84
C GLY A 108 -8.62 17.35 7.20
N ILE A 109 -9.31 18.50 7.25
CA ILE A 109 -10.03 18.93 8.46
C ILE A 109 -11.11 17.91 8.86
N LYS A 110 -11.94 17.46 7.90
CA LYS A 110 -12.98 16.44 8.15
C LYS A 110 -12.39 15.10 8.62
N ASN A 111 -11.20 14.75 8.15
CA ASN A 111 -10.46 13.57 8.60
C ASN A 111 -9.69 13.80 9.92
N LYS A 112 -9.82 14.97 10.53
CA LYS A 112 -9.21 15.34 11.81
C LYS A 112 -7.68 15.25 11.81
N LEU A 113 -7.03 15.71 10.70
CA LEU A 113 -5.58 15.78 10.62
C LEU A 113 -5.06 16.85 11.59
N LYS A 114 -4.05 16.50 12.39
CA LYS A 114 -3.48 17.43 13.38
C LYS A 114 -2.51 18.39 12.72
N GLY A 115 -2.66 19.69 13.02
CA GLY A 115 -1.72 20.72 12.58
C GLY A 115 -1.69 20.97 11.07
N ILE A 116 -2.69 20.50 10.32
CA ILE A 116 -2.78 20.76 8.87
C ILE A 116 -2.93 22.27 8.62
N GLN A 117 -2.18 22.80 7.66
CA GLN A 117 -2.13 24.22 7.36
C GLN A 117 -2.14 24.47 5.85
N GLN A 118 -2.83 25.51 5.42
CA GLN A 118 -2.59 26.13 4.10
C GLN A 118 -1.43 27.11 4.24
N ILE A 119 -0.43 27.00 3.37
CA ILE A 119 0.79 27.81 3.39
C ILE A 119 1.08 28.39 2.01
N GLN A 120 1.77 29.55 1.97
CA GLN A 120 2.05 30.29 0.74
C GLN A 120 3.46 30.90 0.75
N GLY A 121 4.01 31.12 -0.45
CA GLY A 121 5.23 31.89 -0.64
C GLY A 121 6.40 31.44 0.24
N LYS A 122 6.90 32.36 1.09
CA LYS A 122 8.04 32.07 1.99
C LYS A 122 7.81 30.91 2.97
N GLN A 123 6.56 30.66 3.38
CA GLN A 123 6.28 29.53 4.27
C GLN A 123 6.61 28.18 3.60
N ILE A 124 6.35 28.07 2.30
CA ILE A 124 6.72 26.87 1.52
C ILE A 124 8.23 26.72 1.48
N SER A 125 8.99 27.78 1.15
CA SER A 125 10.45 27.71 1.06
C SER A 125 11.14 27.53 2.40
N ASN A 126 10.51 27.88 3.52
CA ASN A 126 11.02 27.57 4.86
C ASN A 126 10.99 26.06 5.15
N ILE A 127 9.98 25.35 4.64
CA ILE A 127 9.81 23.89 4.82
C ILE A 127 10.60 23.14 3.76
N GLU A 128 10.39 23.48 2.47
CA GLU A 128 11.03 22.85 1.32
C GLU A 128 11.65 23.93 0.41
N PRO A 129 12.92 24.28 0.62
CA PRO A 129 13.56 25.44 -0.01
C PRO A 129 13.60 25.40 -1.55
N TYR A 130 13.65 24.21 -2.13
CA TYR A 130 13.81 24.00 -3.57
C TYR A 130 12.48 23.81 -4.31
N VAL A 131 11.37 23.71 -3.57
CA VAL A 131 10.03 23.61 -4.16
C VAL A 131 9.59 24.98 -4.67
N LYS A 132 9.03 25.01 -5.88
CA LYS A 132 8.47 26.22 -6.48
C LYS A 132 6.95 26.06 -6.64
N ALA A 133 6.22 26.69 -5.73
CA ALA A 133 4.75 26.75 -5.75
C ALA A 133 4.26 28.03 -5.09
N GLU A 134 3.06 28.47 -5.46
CA GLU A 134 2.40 29.63 -4.85
C GLU A 134 1.60 29.23 -3.62
N ASN A 135 0.94 28.06 -3.68
CA ASN A 135 0.06 27.55 -2.65
C ASN A 135 0.40 26.10 -2.32
N ALA A 136 0.34 25.73 -1.06
CA ALA A 136 0.49 24.35 -0.62
C ALA A 136 -0.36 24.06 0.64
N ILE A 137 -0.61 22.77 0.88
CA ILE A 137 -1.02 22.25 2.18
C ILE A 137 0.21 21.66 2.85
N TYR A 138 0.43 22.00 4.10
CA TYR A 138 1.40 21.33 4.97
C TYR A 138 0.68 20.39 5.94
N VAL A 139 1.12 19.15 6.02
CA VAL A 139 0.63 18.11 6.93
C VAL A 139 1.80 17.67 7.81
N PRO A 140 1.97 18.24 9.00
CA PRO A 140 3.13 17.98 9.85
C PRO A 140 3.21 16.52 10.34
N GLU A 141 2.08 15.89 10.63
CA GLU A 141 2.04 14.54 11.23
C GLU A 141 2.36 13.38 10.27
N GLU A 142 2.52 13.64 8.97
CA GLU A 142 3.00 12.63 8.02
C GLU A 142 4.44 12.22 8.38
N SER A 143 4.67 10.92 8.38
CA SER A 143 5.92 10.38 8.94
C SER A 143 6.49 9.31 8.01
N ILE A 144 7.70 8.87 8.29
CA ILE A 144 8.40 7.82 7.53
C ILE A 144 8.95 6.74 8.48
N VAL A 145 8.97 5.49 8.00
CA VAL A 145 9.46 4.32 8.72
C VAL A 145 9.96 3.26 7.73
N ASN A 146 10.76 2.32 8.20
CA ASN A 146 11.06 1.11 7.45
C ASN A 146 10.06 0.00 7.80
N TYR A 147 9.07 -0.24 6.92
CA TYR A 147 8.07 -1.29 7.17
C TYR A 147 8.63 -2.71 7.18
N LYS A 148 9.83 -2.96 6.64
CA LYS A 148 10.50 -4.26 6.78
C LYS A 148 10.97 -4.48 8.23
N GLU A 149 11.46 -3.44 8.88
CA GLU A 149 11.82 -3.49 10.32
C GLU A 149 10.58 -3.69 11.19
N VAL A 150 9.48 -3.00 10.90
CA VAL A 150 8.20 -3.19 11.57
C VAL A 150 7.72 -4.65 11.43
N ALA A 151 7.77 -5.21 10.23
CA ALA A 151 7.36 -6.58 9.96
C ALA A 151 8.23 -7.60 10.71
N ASN A 152 9.54 -7.39 10.77
CA ASN A 152 10.46 -8.22 11.56
C ASN A 152 10.16 -8.15 13.06
N SER A 153 9.85 -6.95 13.57
CA SER A 153 9.44 -6.77 14.96
C SER A 153 8.13 -7.51 15.28
N PHE A 154 7.14 -7.45 14.37
CA PHE A 154 5.91 -8.23 14.51
C PHE A 154 6.21 -9.73 14.59
N LEU A 155 7.07 -10.25 13.70
CA LEU A 155 7.44 -11.66 13.69
C LEU A 155 8.10 -12.09 15.02
N ASN A 156 9.01 -11.28 15.54
CA ASN A 156 9.69 -11.57 16.82
C ASN A 156 8.69 -11.68 17.97
N GLU A 157 7.73 -10.74 18.05
CA GLU A 157 6.68 -10.80 19.06
C GLU A 157 5.74 -12.01 18.83
N ILE A 158 5.37 -12.34 17.58
CA ILE A 158 4.56 -13.52 17.25
C ILE A 158 5.20 -14.79 17.79
N ILE A 159 6.50 -14.97 17.54
CA ILE A 159 7.25 -16.14 18.03
C ILE A 159 7.30 -16.14 19.56
N ALA A 160 7.55 -15.01 20.20
CA ALA A 160 7.58 -14.88 21.65
C ALA A 160 6.22 -15.22 22.30
N PHE A 161 5.09 -14.92 21.63
CA PHE A 161 3.75 -15.31 22.06
C PHE A 161 3.36 -16.76 21.70
N GLY A 162 4.27 -17.54 21.08
CA GLY A 162 4.04 -18.93 20.71
C GLY A 162 3.28 -19.13 19.39
N GLY A 163 3.16 -18.08 18.57
CA GLY A 163 2.68 -18.20 17.20
C GLY A 163 3.71 -18.90 16.31
N THR A 164 3.24 -19.46 15.21
CA THR A 164 4.10 -20.20 14.28
C THR A 164 3.95 -19.68 12.85
N ILE A 165 5.03 -19.79 12.09
CA ILE A 165 5.06 -19.46 10.66
C ILE A 165 5.61 -20.65 9.87
N LYS A 166 4.99 -20.91 8.72
CA LYS A 166 5.44 -21.92 7.77
C LYS A 166 5.72 -21.25 6.43
N TYR A 167 6.98 -21.27 6.06
CA TYR A 167 7.47 -20.77 4.76
C TYR A 167 7.28 -21.82 3.66
N PHE A 168 7.47 -21.44 2.40
CA PHE A 168 7.30 -22.30 1.22
C PHE A 168 5.94 -23.00 1.20
N SER A 169 4.90 -22.33 1.73
CA SER A 169 3.58 -22.89 1.98
C SER A 169 2.53 -22.23 1.09
N LYS A 170 2.71 -22.35 -0.22
CA LYS A 170 1.73 -21.84 -1.19
C LYS A 170 0.47 -22.68 -1.18
N VAL A 171 -0.66 -22.03 -0.97
CA VAL A 171 -1.98 -22.67 -0.95
C VAL A 171 -2.42 -22.96 -2.38
N LYS A 172 -2.78 -24.23 -2.64
CA LYS A 172 -3.24 -24.77 -3.92
C LYS A 172 -4.76 -24.86 -3.99
N LYS A 173 -5.41 -25.24 -2.88
CA LYS A 173 -6.86 -25.46 -2.81
C LYS A 173 -7.36 -25.31 -1.39
N ILE A 174 -8.58 -24.82 -1.27
CA ILE A 174 -9.32 -24.72 0.01
C ILE A 174 -10.64 -25.43 -0.13
N LYS A 175 -11.04 -26.20 0.90
CA LYS A 175 -12.33 -26.88 0.98
C LYS A 175 -12.94 -26.69 2.36
N ASN A 176 -14.25 -26.54 2.44
CA ASN A 176 -14.98 -26.58 3.69
C ASN A 176 -15.57 -27.99 3.88
N VAL A 177 -15.19 -28.66 4.96
CA VAL A 177 -15.63 -30.02 5.30
C VAL A 177 -16.00 -30.06 6.78
N ASN A 178 -17.27 -30.43 7.09
CA ASN A 178 -17.74 -30.64 8.47
C ASN A 178 -17.36 -29.52 9.45
N ASN A 179 -17.65 -28.26 9.12
CA ASN A 179 -17.32 -27.05 9.91
C ASN A 179 -15.84 -26.78 10.13
N LYS A 180 -14.95 -27.48 9.40
CA LYS A 180 -13.50 -27.19 9.36
C LYS A 180 -13.09 -26.80 7.95
N THR A 181 -12.05 -26.04 7.85
CA THR A 181 -11.47 -25.66 6.57
C THR A 181 -10.23 -26.50 6.30
N GLU A 182 -10.24 -27.28 5.23
CA GLU A 182 -9.09 -27.99 4.68
C GLU A 182 -8.29 -27.05 3.79
N ILE A 183 -6.98 -27.02 3.99
CA ILE A 183 -6.04 -26.18 3.23
C ILE A 183 -5.00 -27.11 2.61
N HIS A 184 -5.05 -27.27 1.30
CA HIS A 184 -4.09 -28.06 0.53
C HIS A 184 -2.97 -27.16 0.03
N LEU A 185 -1.73 -27.50 0.36
CA LEU A 185 -0.54 -26.79 -0.11
C LEU A 185 -0.01 -27.39 -1.42
N GLU A 186 0.85 -26.64 -2.14
CA GLU A 186 1.47 -27.13 -3.38
C GLU A 186 2.44 -28.32 -3.15
N ASN A 187 2.99 -28.46 -1.95
CA ASN A 187 3.83 -29.58 -1.55
C ASN A 187 3.03 -30.81 -1.06
N ASP A 188 1.74 -30.87 -1.41
CA ASP A 188 0.79 -31.94 -1.06
C ASP A 188 0.49 -32.09 0.43
N GLU A 189 0.95 -31.17 1.27
CA GLU A 189 0.59 -31.13 2.69
C GLU A 189 -0.86 -30.66 2.87
N LEU A 190 -1.57 -31.30 3.81
CA LEU A 190 -2.93 -30.98 4.19
C LEU A 190 -2.95 -30.40 5.61
N LEU A 191 -3.53 -29.23 5.73
CA LEU A 191 -3.74 -28.53 7.01
C LEU A 191 -5.23 -28.32 7.26
N TYR A 192 -5.59 -28.16 8.54
CA TYR A 192 -6.95 -27.86 8.98
C TYR A 192 -6.98 -26.58 9.80
N ALA A 193 -8.04 -25.78 9.62
CA ALA A 193 -8.30 -24.58 10.38
C ALA A 193 -9.74 -24.56 10.89
N ASP A 194 -9.93 -24.05 12.12
CA ASP A 194 -11.24 -23.69 12.63
C ASP A 194 -11.66 -22.30 12.13
N VAL A 195 -10.67 -21.40 11.95
CA VAL A 195 -10.85 -20.08 11.30
C VAL A 195 -9.74 -19.90 10.28
N LEU A 196 -10.10 -19.51 9.06
CA LEU A 196 -9.16 -19.21 7.99
C LEU A 196 -9.24 -17.74 7.59
N ILE A 197 -8.10 -17.05 7.56
CA ILE A 197 -8.00 -15.66 7.18
C ILE A 197 -7.02 -15.52 6.02
N SER A 198 -7.46 -14.86 4.93
CA SER A 198 -6.60 -14.52 3.80
C SER A 198 -6.16 -13.06 3.86
N SER A 199 -4.84 -12.84 3.85
CA SER A 199 -4.14 -11.55 3.71
C SER A 199 -3.10 -11.60 2.60
N SER A 200 -3.47 -12.21 1.46
CA SER A 200 -2.58 -12.64 0.38
C SER A 200 -2.25 -11.57 -0.66
N GLY A 201 -2.55 -10.28 -0.36
CA GLY A 201 -2.15 -9.13 -1.17
C GLY A 201 -2.60 -9.24 -2.63
N ILE A 202 -1.66 -9.33 -3.57
CA ILE A 202 -1.97 -9.39 -5.01
C ILE A 202 -2.78 -10.64 -5.44
N PHE A 203 -2.82 -11.68 -4.60
CA PHE A 203 -3.58 -12.91 -4.85
C PHE A 203 -4.88 -12.99 -4.04
N SER A 204 -5.34 -11.90 -3.40
CA SER A 204 -6.52 -11.92 -2.53
C SER A 204 -7.81 -12.29 -3.26
N ASP A 205 -7.98 -11.91 -4.53
CA ASP A 205 -9.09 -12.31 -5.37
C ASP A 205 -9.12 -13.83 -5.59
N LYS A 206 -7.98 -14.43 -5.91
CA LYS A 206 -7.85 -15.88 -6.11
C LYS A 206 -8.13 -16.68 -4.84
N LEU A 207 -7.59 -16.22 -3.71
CA LEU A 207 -7.83 -16.87 -2.43
C LEU A 207 -9.30 -16.72 -1.99
N ALA A 208 -9.92 -15.56 -2.21
CA ALA A 208 -11.34 -15.36 -1.93
C ALA A 208 -12.23 -16.33 -2.75
N GLU A 209 -11.93 -16.51 -4.05
CA GLU A 209 -12.60 -17.49 -4.90
C GLU A 209 -12.43 -18.91 -4.38
N MET A 210 -11.19 -19.32 -4.00
CA MET A 210 -10.93 -20.65 -3.41
C MET A 210 -11.69 -20.86 -2.10
N MET A 211 -11.93 -19.82 -1.32
CA MET A 211 -12.73 -19.81 -0.09
C MET A 211 -14.24 -19.80 -0.37
N GLY A 212 -14.64 -19.66 -1.63
CA GLY A 212 -16.06 -19.53 -2.03
C GLY A 212 -16.68 -18.21 -1.56
N ILE A 213 -15.86 -17.16 -1.38
CA ILE A 213 -16.28 -15.80 -1.05
C ILE A 213 -16.54 -15.05 -2.36
N SER A 214 -17.70 -14.40 -2.48
CA SER A 214 -18.02 -13.59 -3.66
C SER A 214 -17.08 -12.37 -3.76
N ILE A 215 -16.53 -12.17 -4.95
CA ILE A 215 -15.73 -11.00 -5.28
C ILE A 215 -16.47 -10.06 -6.25
N ASP A 216 -17.79 -10.26 -6.45
CA ASP A 216 -18.68 -9.41 -7.25
C ASP A 216 -18.14 -9.13 -8.68
N LYS A 217 -17.49 -10.13 -9.29
CA LYS A 217 -16.78 -10.02 -10.58
C LYS A 217 -15.64 -8.98 -10.58
N HIS A 218 -15.20 -8.50 -9.42
CA HIS A 218 -14.01 -7.67 -9.30
C HIS A 218 -12.74 -8.49 -9.56
N LYS A 219 -11.67 -7.83 -9.95
CA LYS A 219 -10.37 -8.47 -10.14
C LYS A 219 -9.26 -7.61 -9.59
N ILE A 220 -8.25 -8.24 -9.02
CA ILE A 220 -7.02 -7.55 -8.63
C ILE A 220 -6.07 -7.50 -9.82
N LEU A 221 -5.68 -6.30 -10.18
CA LEU A 221 -4.74 -6.03 -11.27
C LEU A 221 -3.41 -5.51 -10.73
N PRO A 222 -2.28 -6.00 -11.29
CA PRO A 222 -0.94 -5.58 -10.86
C PRO A 222 -0.54 -4.28 -11.55
N PHE A 223 -0.55 -3.17 -10.82
CA PHE A 223 0.03 -1.92 -11.31
C PHE A 223 1.43 -1.72 -10.72
N ARG A 224 2.45 -1.79 -11.57
CA ARG A 224 3.84 -1.56 -11.18
C ARG A 224 4.14 -0.08 -11.10
N GLY A 225 4.70 0.34 -9.97
CA GLY A 225 5.32 1.63 -9.78
C GLY A 225 6.83 1.51 -9.86
N GLU A 226 7.45 2.29 -10.70
CA GLU A 226 8.90 2.36 -10.85
C GLU A 226 9.43 3.64 -10.22
N TYR A 227 10.60 3.55 -9.59
CA TYR A 227 11.17 4.63 -8.83
C TYR A 227 12.57 4.98 -9.33
N TYR A 228 12.95 6.22 -9.10
CA TYR A 228 14.31 6.70 -9.17
C TYR A 228 14.74 7.22 -7.80
N PHE A 229 16.03 7.22 -7.53
CA PHE A 229 16.60 7.84 -6.34
C PHE A 229 17.45 9.02 -6.73
N LEU A 230 17.42 10.08 -5.93
CA LEU A 230 18.44 11.12 -5.99
C LEU A 230 19.77 10.54 -5.54
N LYS A 231 20.86 10.90 -6.25
CA LYS A 231 22.23 10.62 -5.80
C LYS A 231 22.51 11.34 -4.49
N ASP A 232 23.42 10.83 -3.73
CA ASP A 232 23.70 11.27 -2.36
C ASP A 232 24.00 12.77 -2.25
N GLU A 233 24.75 13.31 -3.21
CA GLU A 233 25.12 14.72 -3.29
C GLU A 233 23.93 15.66 -3.55
N PHE A 234 22.77 15.15 -3.97
CA PHE A 234 21.56 15.94 -4.27
C PHE A 234 20.41 15.70 -3.29
N ARG A 235 20.58 14.86 -2.26
CA ARG A 235 19.52 14.56 -1.29
C ARG A 235 19.00 15.78 -0.54
N TYR A 236 19.83 16.82 -0.42
CA TYR A 236 19.48 18.09 0.25
C TYR A 236 18.33 18.84 -0.41
N LEU A 237 18.00 18.50 -1.67
CA LEU A 237 16.90 19.12 -2.41
C LEU A 237 15.51 18.79 -1.81
N VAL A 238 15.42 17.76 -0.98
CA VAL A 238 14.14 17.30 -0.39
C VAL A 238 14.33 17.00 1.09
N LYS A 239 13.59 17.71 1.94
CA LYS A 239 13.67 17.55 3.39
C LYS A 239 12.61 16.59 3.95
N GLY A 240 11.46 16.49 3.30
CA GLY A 240 10.32 15.68 3.73
C GLY A 240 9.62 14.98 2.57
N LEU A 241 8.32 15.16 2.47
CA LEU A 241 7.47 14.58 1.44
C LEU A 241 6.91 15.70 0.54
N VAL A 242 7.24 15.68 -0.76
CA VAL A 242 6.83 16.71 -1.71
C VAL A 242 5.92 16.11 -2.79
N TYR A 243 4.64 16.43 -2.73
CA TYR A 243 3.60 15.80 -3.53
C TYR A 243 2.84 16.83 -4.38
N PRO A 244 2.40 16.47 -5.60
CA PRO A 244 1.47 17.30 -6.36
C PRO A 244 0.06 17.15 -5.79
N VAL A 245 -0.79 18.14 -6.06
CA VAL A 245 -2.24 18.00 -5.87
C VAL A 245 -2.76 16.87 -6.77
N PRO A 246 -3.62 15.95 -6.27
CA PRO A 246 -4.17 14.87 -7.07
C PRO A 246 -5.00 15.38 -8.25
N ASN A 247 -4.86 14.73 -9.39
CA ASN A 247 -5.77 14.94 -10.51
C ASN A 247 -6.99 14.04 -10.34
N PRO A 248 -8.21 14.57 -10.12
CA PRO A 248 -9.41 13.75 -9.91
C PRO A 248 -9.80 12.92 -11.14
N SER A 249 -9.33 13.32 -12.33
CA SER A 249 -9.57 12.57 -13.56
C SER A 249 -8.72 11.31 -13.69
N PHE A 250 -7.78 11.06 -12.75
CA PHE A 250 -6.93 9.89 -12.79
C PHE A 250 -6.77 9.26 -11.40
N PRO A 251 -6.91 7.94 -11.29
CA PRO A 251 -6.98 7.27 -9.99
C PRO A 251 -5.63 7.09 -9.27
N PHE A 252 -4.52 7.39 -9.94
CA PHE A 252 -3.18 7.33 -9.36
C PHE A 252 -2.65 8.72 -9.06
N LEU A 253 -1.91 8.82 -7.97
CA LEU A 253 -1.18 10.04 -7.63
C LEU A 253 -0.02 10.24 -8.61
N GLY A 254 0.24 11.49 -9.01
CA GLY A 254 1.40 11.83 -9.83
C GLY A 254 2.73 11.54 -9.13
N VAL A 255 3.82 11.50 -9.91
CA VAL A 255 5.17 11.33 -9.36
C VAL A 255 5.47 12.41 -8.31
N HIS A 256 6.15 12.01 -7.25
CA HIS A 256 6.42 12.84 -6.09
C HIS A 256 7.78 12.48 -5.48
N PHE A 257 8.26 13.27 -4.55
CA PHE A 257 9.47 12.98 -3.79
C PHE A 257 9.15 12.50 -2.40
N THR A 258 9.90 11.51 -1.95
CA THR A 258 9.77 10.93 -0.61
C THR A 258 11.16 10.79 0.01
N ARG A 259 11.44 11.53 1.08
CA ARG A 259 12.58 11.22 1.93
C ARG A 259 12.29 9.93 2.70
N MET A 260 13.20 8.99 2.64
CA MET A 260 13.12 7.72 3.35
C MET A 260 13.85 7.79 4.70
N ILE A 261 13.57 6.83 5.58
CA ILE A 261 14.14 6.80 6.94
C ILE A 261 15.66 6.59 6.95
N ASP A 262 16.23 6.00 5.89
CA ASP A 262 17.67 5.83 5.69
C ASP A 262 18.34 7.07 5.07
N GLY A 263 17.60 8.15 4.89
CA GLY A 263 18.07 9.41 4.32
C GLY A 263 18.13 9.45 2.79
N LYS A 264 17.80 8.37 2.10
CA LYS A 264 17.63 8.40 0.64
C LYS A 264 16.41 9.22 0.27
N VAL A 265 16.42 9.77 -0.95
CA VAL A 265 15.26 10.44 -1.52
C VAL A 265 14.79 9.67 -2.75
N GLU A 266 13.61 9.11 -2.62
CA GLU A 266 12.93 8.39 -3.67
C GLU A 266 12.07 9.37 -4.49
N ALA A 267 12.04 9.18 -5.81
CA ALA A 267 11.23 9.94 -6.75
C ALA A 267 10.36 8.99 -7.57
N GLY A 268 9.08 9.24 -7.61
CA GLY A 268 8.10 8.37 -8.27
C GLY A 268 6.84 8.19 -7.44
N PRO A 269 6.12 7.07 -7.63
CA PRO A 269 6.25 6.17 -8.77
C PRO A 269 5.34 6.55 -9.95
N ASN A 270 5.63 6.01 -11.14
CA ASN A 270 4.66 5.89 -12.23
C ASN A 270 3.63 4.77 -11.94
N ALA A 271 2.75 4.46 -12.90
CA ALA A 271 1.77 3.40 -12.77
C ALA A 271 1.53 2.69 -14.11
N VAL A 272 2.24 1.58 -14.35
CA VAL A 272 2.09 0.75 -15.55
C VAL A 272 1.54 -0.63 -15.19
N LEU A 273 0.75 -1.24 -16.08
CA LEU A 273 0.34 -2.63 -15.90
C LEU A 273 1.59 -3.53 -15.91
N ALA A 274 1.74 -4.35 -14.89
CA ALA A 274 2.78 -5.38 -14.87
C ALA A 274 2.38 -6.59 -15.72
N LEU A 275 3.36 -7.29 -16.30
CA LEU A 275 3.15 -8.44 -17.17
C LEU A 275 2.99 -9.76 -16.39
N ALA A 276 3.03 -9.68 -15.08
CA ALA A 276 2.74 -10.74 -14.12
C ALA A 276 2.26 -10.11 -12.79
N ARG A 277 1.54 -10.85 -11.95
CA ARG A 277 1.11 -10.37 -10.61
C ARG A 277 2.29 -9.95 -9.74
N GLU A 278 3.44 -10.58 -9.91
CA GLU A 278 4.71 -10.25 -9.26
C GLU A 278 5.78 -9.80 -10.27
N GLY A 279 5.36 -9.10 -11.33
CA GLY A 279 6.20 -8.59 -12.41
C GLY A 279 6.91 -7.28 -12.03
N TYR A 280 7.99 -7.35 -11.27
CA TYR A 280 8.76 -6.18 -10.82
C TYR A 280 9.61 -5.52 -11.91
N ASN A 281 9.67 -6.08 -13.09
CA ASN A 281 10.37 -5.53 -14.26
C ASN A 281 9.67 -5.97 -15.56
N TRP A 282 10.09 -5.42 -16.71
CA TRP A 282 9.51 -5.74 -18.02
C TRP A 282 9.85 -7.14 -18.53
N ARG A 283 10.87 -7.82 -17.96
CA ARG A 283 11.30 -9.17 -18.36
C ARG A 283 10.54 -10.27 -17.63
N THR A 284 9.91 -9.96 -16.52
CA THR A 284 9.10 -10.92 -15.76
C THR A 284 7.70 -10.97 -16.35
N ILE A 285 7.44 -12.01 -17.15
CA ILE A 285 6.19 -12.22 -17.87
C ILE A 285 5.58 -13.55 -17.42
N ASN A 286 4.32 -13.53 -17.02
CA ASN A 286 3.49 -14.72 -16.88
C ASN A 286 2.34 -14.61 -17.88
N VAL A 287 2.34 -15.47 -18.89
CA VAL A 287 1.40 -15.38 -20.02
C VAL A 287 -0.04 -15.58 -19.57
N GLU A 288 -0.30 -16.50 -18.66
CA GLU A 288 -1.65 -16.77 -18.14
C GLU A 288 -2.20 -15.56 -17.36
N GLU A 289 -1.40 -15.01 -16.44
CA GLU A 289 -1.79 -13.83 -15.66
C GLU A 289 -1.96 -12.58 -16.53
N LEU A 290 -1.15 -12.45 -17.57
CA LEU A 290 -1.25 -11.36 -18.53
C LEU A 290 -2.54 -11.46 -19.35
N ILE A 291 -2.83 -12.65 -19.92
CA ILE A 291 -4.07 -12.90 -20.66
C ILE A 291 -5.27 -12.67 -19.74
N GLU A 292 -5.22 -13.17 -18.52
CA GLU A 292 -6.26 -12.95 -17.52
C GLU A 292 -6.49 -11.45 -17.24
N SER A 293 -5.44 -10.66 -17.14
CA SER A 293 -5.54 -9.21 -16.92
C SER A 293 -6.11 -8.49 -18.15
N ILE A 294 -5.59 -8.78 -19.35
CA ILE A 294 -6.01 -8.10 -20.59
C ILE A 294 -7.43 -8.52 -21.01
N SER A 295 -7.83 -9.76 -20.76
CA SER A 295 -9.18 -10.24 -21.07
C SER A 295 -10.24 -9.63 -20.13
N TYR A 296 -9.86 -9.11 -18.99
CA TYR A 296 -10.80 -8.53 -18.03
C TYR A 296 -11.44 -7.25 -18.58
N ILE A 297 -12.78 -7.25 -18.65
CA ILE A 297 -13.55 -6.15 -19.23
C ILE A 297 -13.31 -4.81 -18.49
N GLY A 298 -13.13 -4.86 -17.17
CA GLY A 298 -12.82 -3.67 -16.37
C GLY A 298 -11.53 -2.99 -16.81
N LEU A 299 -10.44 -3.75 -17.06
CA LEU A 299 -9.18 -3.17 -17.55
C LEU A 299 -9.33 -2.55 -18.93
N ARG A 300 -10.05 -3.21 -19.85
CA ARG A 300 -10.30 -2.66 -21.19
C ARG A 300 -11.06 -1.34 -21.11
N ARG A 301 -12.11 -1.27 -20.29
CA ARG A 301 -12.87 -0.03 -20.04
C ARG A 301 -12.00 1.05 -19.40
N PHE A 302 -11.14 0.69 -18.46
CA PHE A 302 -10.18 1.61 -17.85
C PHE A 302 -9.24 2.23 -18.89
N ILE A 303 -8.62 1.40 -19.76
CA ILE A 303 -7.72 1.88 -20.81
C ILE A 303 -8.46 2.78 -21.80
N LEU A 304 -9.68 2.43 -22.20
CA LEU A 304 -10.51 3.25 -23.09
C LEU A 304 -10.91 4.59 -22.45
N LYS A 305 -11.11 4.61 -21.14
CA LYS A 305 -11.45 5.83 -20.39
C LYS A 305 -10.24 6.76 -20.22
N TYR A 306 -9.01 6.21 -20.13
CA TYR A 306 -7.79 6.95 -19.85
C TYR A 306 -6.65 6.69 -20.85
N PRO A 307 -6.87 6.75 -22.19
CA PRO A 307 -5.89 6.28 -23.18
C PRO A 307 -4.60 7.09 -23.14
N PHE A 308 -4.70 8.44 -23.14
CA PHE A 308 -3.52 9.31 -23.14
C PHE A 308 -2.71 9.23 -21.84
N ILE A 309 -3.40 9.04 -20.71
CA ILE A 309 -2.72 8.90 -19.42
C ILE A 309 -1.99 7.54 -19.37
N THR A 310 -2.63 6.48 -19.83
CA THR A 310 -2.02 5.14 -19.90
C THR A 310 -0.76 5.15 -20.79
N LEU A 311 -0.82 5.76 -21.97
CA LEU A 311 0.32 5.93 -22.84
C LEU A 311 1.42 6.80 -22.21
N GLY A 312 1.05 7.86 -21.52
CA GLY A 312 1.99 8.72 -20.79
C GLY A 312 2.72 7.98 -19.67
N GLU A 313 2.02 7.09 -18.92
CA GLU A 313 2.67 6.26 -17.91
C GLU A 313 3.67 5.27 -18.52
N ILE A 314 3.29 4.62 -19.62
CA ILE A 314 4.18 3.72 -20.36
C ILE A 314 5.40 4.48 -20.88
N SER A 315 5.21 5.66 -21.47
CA SER A 315 6.31 6.50 -21.98
C SER A 315 7.29 6.90 -20.86
N ARG A 316 6.79 7.26 -19.68
CA ARG A 316 7.63 7.54 -18.50
C ARG A 316 8.38 6.32 -17.99
N SER A 317 7.85 5.12 -18.16
CA SER A 317 8.55 3.88 -17.80
C SER A 317 9.79 3.61 -18.67
N PHE A 318 9.74 4.00 -19.94
CA PHE A 318 10.83 3.81 -20.90
C PHE A 318 11.76 5.03 -21.03
N SER A 319 11.31 6.23 -20.64
CA SER A 319 12.07 7.47 -20.79
C SER A 319 12.34 8.14 -19.44
N LYS A 320 13.60 8.09 -19.02
CA LYS A 320 14.08 8.84 -17.84
C LYS A 320 13.85 10.33 -17.98
N THR A 321 14.03 10.86 -19.18
CA THR A 321 13.79 12.30 -19.51
C THR A 321 12.37 12.70 -19.19
N LEU A 322 11.37 11.98 -19.71
CA LEU A 322 9.95 12.25 -19.45
C LEU A 322 9.58 12.09 -17.98
N PHE A 323 10.21 11.13 -17.30
CA PHE A 323 10.03 10.96 -15.86
C PHE A 323 10.55 12.18 -15.08
N VAL A 324 11.77 12.62 -15.36
CA VAL A 324 12.39 13.78 -14.70
C VAL A 324 11.65 15.08 -15.03
N GLU A 325 11.19 15.27 -16.27
CA GLU A 325 10.34 16.41 -16.63
C GLU A 325 9.06 16.49 -15.79
N SER A 326 8.51 15.33 -15.40
CA SER A 326 7.37 15.32 -14.49
C SER A 326 7.75 15.77 -13.07
N LEU A 327 8.98 15.47 -12.61
CA LEU A 327 9.51 15.87 -11.30
C LEU A 327 9.91 17.36 -11.25
N LYS A 328 10.38 17.95 -12.37
CA LYS A 328 10.63 19.38 -12.48
C LYS A 328 9.41 20.24 -12.17
N LYS A 329 8.23 19.68 -12.32
CA LYS A 329 6.99 20.33 -11.88
C LYS A 329 6.95 20.58 -10.38
N LEU A 330 7.69 19.86 -9.57
CA LEU A 330 7.79 20.01 -8.12
C LEU A 330 9.03 20.79 -7.72
N ILE A 331 10.19 20.37 -8.25
CA ILE A 331 11.49 21.00 -8.03
C ILE A 331 12.13 21.28 -9.39
N PRO A 332 12.10 22.53 -9.89
CA PRO A 332 12.58 22.87 -11.24
C PRO A 332 14.07 22.58 -11.47
N ASP A 333 14.87 22.64 -10.42
CA ASP A 333 16.34 22.52 -10.48
C ASP A 333 16.85 21.10 -10.71
N VAL A 334 15.96 20.07 -10.66
CA VAL A 334 16.39 18.69 -10.90
C VAL A 334 16.66 18.41 -12.38
N ASN A 335 17.63 17.53 -12.63
CA ASN A 335 17.95 17.06 -13.98
C ASN A 335 18.29 15.56 -13.95
N GLU A 336 18.38 14.94 -15.13
CA GLU A 336 18.56 13.48 -15.27
C GLU A 336 19.85 12.96 -14.59
N LYS A 337 20.93 13.74 -14.58
CA LYS A 337 22.22 13.33 -14.00
C LYS A 337 22.15 13.13 -12.48
N MET A 338 21.14 13.76 -11.84
CA MET A 338 20.92 13.68 -10.40
C MET A 338 20.28 12.38 -9.94
N PHE A 339 19.75 11.58 -10.87
CA PHE A 339 19.02 10.37 -10.54
C PHE A 339 19.71 9.09 -11.00
N TYR A 340 19.48 8.01 -10.25
CA TYR A 340 19.71 6.63 -10.68
C TYR A 340 18.44 5.80 -10.53
N ARG A 341 18.33 4.73 -11.31
CA ARG A 341 17.12 3.87 -11.31
C ARG A 341 17.03 3.11 -9.99
N GLY A 342 15.87 3.16 -9.37
CA GLY A 342 15.56 2.50 -8.12
C GLY A 342 14.88 1.15 -8.30
N SER A 343 14.29 0.66 -7.21
CA SER A 343 13.46 -0.53 -7.18
C SER A 343 12.08 -0.26 -7.80
N SER A 344 11.25 -1.28 -7.86
CA SER A 344 9.85 -1.17 -8.22
C SER A 344 8.97 -1.85 -7.17
N GLY A 345 7.72 -1.41 -7.08
CA GLY A 345 6.69 -2.02 -6.26
C GLY A 345 5.46 -2.37 -7.10
N ILE A 346 4.75 -3.44 -6.73
CA ILE A 346 3.46 -3.78 -7.34
C ILE A 346 2.34 -3.30 -6.43
N ARG A 347 1.41 -2.51 -6.98
CA ARG A 347 0.15 -2.18 -6.33
C ARG A 347 -0.90 -3.19 -6.72
N ALA A 348 -1.47 -3.90 -5.74
CA ALA A 348 -2.65 -4.72 -5.92
C ALA A 348 -3.88 -3.80 -5.99
N GLN A 349 -4.43 -3.62 -7.17
CA GLN A 349 -5.57 -2.72 -7.37
C GLN A 349 -6.82 -3.52 -7.70
N LEU A 350 -7.77 -3.56 -6.78
CA LEU A 350 -9.07 -4.14 -7.02
C LEU A 350 -9.86 -3.23 -7.98
N MET A 351 -10.34 -3.79 -9.08
CA MET A 351 -11.07 -3.09 -10.12
C MET A 351 -12.42 -3.76 -10.36
N ASN A 352 -13.46 -2.95 -10.56
CA ASN A 352 -14.78 -3.45 -10.94
C ASN A 352 -14.92 -3.58 -12.48
N VAL A 353 -16.03 -4.16 -12.92
CA VAL A 353 -16.30 -4.39 -14.35
C VAL A 353 -16.48 -3.10 -15.14
N GLU A 354 -16.80 -1.98 -14.50
CA GLU A 354 -16.93 -0.65 -15.11
C GLU A 354 -15.58 0.04 -15.32
N GLY A 355 -14.48 -0.58 -14.85
CA GLY A 355 -13.12 -0.04 -14.95
C GLY A 355 -12.80 1.00 -13.87
N ASN A 356 -13.50 1.00 -12.75
CA ASN A 356 -13.19 1.87 -11.62
C ASN A 356 -12.38 1.09 -10.58
N LEU A 357 -11.35 1.73 -10.02
CA LEU A 357 -10.59 1.17 -8.91
C LEU A 357 -11.38 1.30 -7.61
N ILE A 358 -11.46 0.21 -6.86
CA ILE A 358 -12.07 0.21 -5.53
C ILE A 358 -11.07 0.84 -4.56
N GLN A 359 -11.44 2.00 -4.04
CA GLN A 359 -10.53 2.86 -3.26
C GLN A 359 -10.53 2.55 -1.77
N ASP A 360 -11.60 1.97 -1.22
CA ASP A 360 -11.72 1.67 0.22
C ASP A 360 -11.20 0.27 0.56
N PHE A 361 -10.97 0.00 1.82
CA PHE A 361 -10.69 -1.36 2.29
C PHE A 361 -11.93 -2.23 2.10
N ASP A 362 -11.72 -3.45 1.65
CA ASP A 362 -12.76 -4.45 1.46
C ASP A 362 -12.39 -5.74 2.20
N ILE A 363 -13.16 -6.04 3.25
CA ILE A 363 -12.99 -7.20 4.10
C ILE A 363 -14.27 -8.01 4.03
N LYS A 364 -14.19 -9.21 3.53
CA LYS A 364 -15.33 -10.13 3.34
C LYS A 364 -15.30 -11.22 4.40
N VAL A 365 -16.44 -11.50 4.99
CA VAL A 365 -16.62 -12.54 6.02
C VAL A 365 -17.70 -13.53 5.56
N LYS A 366 -17.41 -14.82 5.66
CA LYS A 366 -18.35 -15.93 5.37
C LYS A 366 -18.14 -17.04 6.39
N GLY A 367 -18.93 -17.02 7.45
CA GLY A 367 -18.74 -17.95 8.58
C GLY A 367 -17.37 -17.82 9.20
N ASN A 368 -16.61 -18.91 9.21
CA ASN A 368 -15.24 -18.95 9.72
C ASN A 368 -14.15 -18.55 8.71
N LEU A 369 -14.54 -18.04 7.55
CA LEU A 369 -13.66 -17.61 6.48
C LEU A 369 -13.65 -16.08 6.40
N ILE A 370 -12.49 -15.48 6.47
CA ILE A 370 -12.28 -14.01 6.38
C ILE A 370 -11.28 -13.74 5.26
N SER A 371 -11.64 -12.85 4.33
CA SER A 371 -10.76 -12.40 3.26
C SER A 371 -10.55 -10.90 3.33
N ILE A 372 -9.30 -10.47 3.49
CA ILE A 372 -8.91 -9.08 3.27
C ILE A 372 -8.71 -8.92 1.77
N LEU A 373 -9.83 -8.67 1.07
CA LEU A 373 -9.88 -8.67 -0.39
C LEU A 373 -9.15 -7.48 -0.99
N ASN A 374 -9.33 -6.29 -0.40
CA ASN A 374 -8.71 -5.06 -0.87
C ASN A 374 -8.13 -4.25 0.28
N ALA A 375 -6.82 -4.09 0.28
CA ALA A 375 -6.12 -3.26 1.24
C ALA A 375 -5.05 -2.40 0.54
N PRO A 376 -5.48 -1.39 -0.28
CA PRO A 376 -4.55 -0.47 -0.92
C PRO A 376 -3.89 0.46 0.10
N SER A 377 -2.89 1.26 -0.33
CA SER A 377 -2.34 2.31 0.53
C SER A 377 -3.47 3.15 1.16
N PRO A 378 -3.45 3.33 2.48
CA PRO A 378 -2.35 3.27 3.43
C PRO A 378 -2.31 1.97 4.27
N ALA A 379 -2.55 0.82 3.71
CA ALA A 379 -2.71 -0.43 4.47
C ALA A 379 -1.54 -0.75 5.43
N ALA A 380 -0.30 -0.40 5.07
CA ALA A 380 0.84 -0.58 5.95
C ALA A 380 0.74 0.29 7.22
N THR A 381 0.42 1.57 7.07
CA THR A 381 0.13 2.47 8.21
C THR A 381 -1.02 1.96 9.05
N SER A 382 -2.06 1.46 8.38
CA SER A 382 -3.32 1.01 9.01
C SER A 382 -3.25 -0.42 9.55
N SER A 383 -2.15 -1.14 9.38
CA SER A 383 -2.08 -2.60 9.59
C SER A 383 -2.51 -3.03 10.99
N LEU A 384 -2.09 -2.30 12.03
CA LEU A 384 -2.50 -2.57 13.42
C LEU A 384 -3.99 -2.28 13.66
N ALA A 385 -4.53 -1.23 13.03
CA ALA A 385 -5.95 -0.92 13.13
C ALA A 385 -6.82 -1.92 12.34
N ILE A 386 -6.34 -2.35 11.16
CA ILE A 386 -6.97 -3.43 10.37
C ILE A 386 -6.99 -4.73 11.18
N ALA A 387 -5.88 -5.06 11.86
CA ALA A 387 -5.80 -6.25 12.68
C ALA A 387 -6.83 -6.26 13.80
N LYS A 388 -6.96 -5.15 14.54
CA LYS A 388 -7.99 -5.00 15.58
C LYS A 388 -9.39 -5.14 15.01
N TYR A 389 -9.67 -4.47 13.89
CA TYR A 389 -10.98 -4.51 13.22
C TYR A 389 -11.34 -5.92 12.74
N VAL A 390 -10.39 -6.66 12.15
CA VAL A 390 -10.63 -8.03 11.66
C VAL A 390 -10.78 -9.01 12.82
N ALA A 391 -10.04 -8.84 13.90
CA ALA A 391 -10.12 -9.71 15.07
C ALA A 391 -11.52 -9.71 15.73
N GLU A 392 -12.28 -8.60 15.61
CA GLU A 392 -13.65 -8.51 16.12
C GLU A 392 -14.60 -9.53 15.46
N TYR A 393 -14.36 -9.95 14.21
CA TYR A 393 -15.16 -10.98 13.54
C TYR A 393 -14.86 -12.41 14.02
N ILE A 394 -13.83 -12.61 14.83
CA ILE A 394 -13.42 -13.95 15.33
C ILE A 394 -13.93 -14.18 16.74
N ASP A 395 -14.13 -13.12 17.49
CA ASP A 395 -14.55 -13.14 18.90
C ASP A 395 -16.06 -13.46 19.07
N PHE A 396 -16.83 -13.50 17.99
CA PHE A 396 -18.27 -13.81 17.95
C PHE A 396 -18.57 -15.26 17.63
#